data_8059b25b20fdd622f4a984bf79e47639
#
_entry.id   8059b25b20fdd622f4a984bf79e47639
#
_cell.length_a   1.000
_cell.length_b   1.000
_cell.length_c   1.000
_cell.angle_alpha   90.00
_cell.angle_beta   90.00
_cell.angle_gamma   90.00
#
_symmetry.space_group_name_H-M   'P 1'
#
loop_
_entity.id
_entity.type
_entity.pdbx_description
1 polymer ?
#
loop_
_entity_poly.entity_id
_entity_poly.type
_entity_poly.pdbx_seq_one_letter_code
_entity_poly.pdbx_strand_id
1 'polypeptide(L)'
;MAIILPGKKIYTTFGRFQPPTTGHKDNFAGLKQAAGSDDYRIYISQTVDSKGNNPLDPKTKFNFMVKAFPEHRGHIFSGPRQPVEILQQLMTDGYDEVIMLVGSDRVGAMQFLHKYNGTDFKFRKIDIVSSGSRDADGDTFAVSGTKMRRAAFSSDFTAFRKGIPLSLIHISEPTRPL
;
A
#
# COMPACT_ATOMS: atom_id res chain seq x y z
N MET A 1 -20.35 -35.10 11.16
CA MET A 1 -19.45 -34.57 10.11
C MET A 1 -19.44 -33.05 10.22
N ALA A 2 -18.36 -32.45 10.64
CA ALA A 2 -18.25 -30.98 10.67
C ALA A 2 -18.13 -30.49 9.22
N ILE A 3 -19.05 -29.66 8.76
CA ILE A 3 -18.94 -28.96 7.47
C ILE A 3 -17.85 -27.93 7.69
N ILE A 4 -16.65 -28.19 7.15
CA ILE A 4 -15.61 -27.19 7.07
C ILE A 4 -16.06 -26.21 5.98
N LEU A 5 -16.60 -25.07 6.37
CA LEU A 5 -16.87 -23.98 5.45
C LEU A 5 -15.54 -23.57 4.80
N PRO A 6 -15.54 -23.32 3.48
CA PRO A 6 -14.34 -22.81 2.82
C PRO A 6 -13.90 -21.53 3.54
N GLY A 7 -12.62 -21.46 3.87
CA GLY A 7 -12.07 -20.35 4.58
C GLY A 7 -12.18 -19.04 3.80
N LYS A 8 -12.33 -17.93 4.51
CA LYS A 8 -12.42 -16.60 3.92
C LYS A 8 -11.00 -16.08 3.61
N LYS A 9 -10.75 -15.86 2.33
CA LYS A 9 -9.44 -15.41 1.83
C LYS A 9 -9.42 -13.90 1.62
N ILE A 10 -8.28 -13.28 1.87
CA ILE A 10 -8.04 -11.88 1.57
C ILE A 10 -6.67 -11.66 0.94
N TYR A 11 -6.64 -10.78 -0.04
CA TYR A 11 -5.42 -10.24 -0.63
C TYR A 11 -5.13 -8.86 -0.04
N THR A 12 -3.90 -8.59 0.33
CA THR A 12 -3.57 -7.32 0.97
C THR A 12 -2.21 -6.80 0.54
N THR A 13 -2.05 -5.51 0.62
CA THR A 13 -0.77 -4.82 0.51
C THR A 13 -0.65 -3.77 1.58
N PHE A 14 0.58 -3.42 1.92
CA PHE A 14 0.90 -2.43 2.93
C PHE A 14 2.02 -1.52 2.44
N GLY A 15 1.83 -0.22 2.54
CA GLY A 15 2.81 0.73 2.07
C GLY A 15 2.76 2.08 2.77
N ARG A 16 3.83 2.85 2.57
CA ARG A 16 3.96 4.20 3.11
C ARG A 16 3.21 5.25 2.28
N PHE A 17 3.21 5.11 0.96
CA PHE A 17 2.54 6.03 0.02
C PHE A 17 2.85 7.51 0.30
N GLN A 18 4.12 7.84 0.30
CA GLN A 18 4.64 9.16 0.66
C GLN A 18 5.41 9.83 -0.52
N PRO A 19 4.74 10.36 -1.53
CA PRO A 19 3.31 10.33 -1.82
C PRO A 19 2.85 9.08 -2.58
N PRO A 20 1.54 8.92 -2.87
CA PRO A 20 1.06 7.99 -3.89
C PRO A 20 1.70 8.30 -5.24
N THR A 21 2.07 7.28 -5.99
CA THR A 21 2.72 7.42 -7.29
C THR A 21 1.99 6.62 -8.36
N THR A 22 2.29 6.92 -9.64
CA THR A 22 1.73 6.17 -10.76
C THR A 22 2.09 4.68 -10.72
N GLY A 23 3.26 4.32 -10.19
CA GLY A 23 3.65 2.91 -10.00
C GLY A 23 2.77 2.15 -9.03
N HIS A 24 2.14 2.81 -8.08
CA HIS A 24 1.17 2.19 -7.19
C HIS A 24 -0.12 1.79 -7.90
N LYS A 25 -0.49 2.50 -8.97
CA LYS A 25 -1.68 2.18 -9.77
C LYS A 25 -1.62 0.76 -10.32
N ASP A 26 -0.50 0.40 -10.92
CA ASP A 26 -0.30 -0.93 -11.51
C ASP A 26 -0.28 -2.02 -10.42
N ASN A 27 0.36 -1.74 -9.28
CA ASN A 27 0.37 -2.65 -8.14
C ASN A 27 -1.04 -2.91 -7.59
N PHE A 28 -1.88 -1.88 -7.50
CA PHE A 28 -3.26 -2.04 -7.00
C PHE A 28 -4.18 -2.72 -8.03
N ALA A 29 -3.97 -2.45 -9.31
CA ALA A 29 -4.65 -3.20 -10.37
C ALA A 29 -4.28 -4.69 -10.31
N GLY A 30 -3.01 -5.01 -10.13
CA GLY A 30 -2.52 -6.37 -9.94
C GLY A 30 -3.09 -7.04 -8.69
N LEU A 31 -3.19 -6.32 -7.57
CA LEU A 31 -3.80 -6.79 -6.33
C LEU A 31 -5.28 -7.15 -6.55
N LYS A 32 -6.04 -6.25 -7.17
CA LYS A 32 -7.45 -6.47 -7.50
C LYS A 32 -7.63 -7.66 -8.44
N GLN A 33 -6.79 -7.77 -9.47
CA GLN A 33 -6.83 -8.88 -10.41
C GLN A 33 -6.51 -10.22 -9.74
N ALA A 34 -5.49 -10.27 -8.88
CA ALA A 34 -5.12 -11.45 -8.12
C ALA A 34 -6.23 -11.90 -7.17
N ALA A 35 -6.92 -10.95 -6.54
CA ALA A 35 -8.04 -11.23 -5.64
C ALA A 35 -9.24 -11.83 -6.40
N GLY A 36 -9.50 -11.38 -7.62
CA GLY A 36 -10.67 -11.84 -8.39
C GLY A 36 -11.97 -11.56 -7.65
N SER A 37 -12.64 -12.62 -7.20
CA SER A 37 -13.87 -12.55 -6.39
C SER A 37 -13.62 -12.53 -4.88
N ASP A 38 -12.39 -12.76 -4.43
CA ASP A 38 -12.00 -12.65 -3.03
C ASP A 38 -11.86 -11.18 -2.59
N ASP A 39 -11.85 -10.94 -1.29
CA ASP A 39 -11.65 -9.60 -0.76
C ASP A 39 -10.21 -9.12 -0.94
N TYR A 40 -10.03 -7.81 -1.07
CA TYR A 40 -8.70 -7.20 -1.01
C TYR A 40 -8.70 -5.89 -0.24
N ARG A 41 -7.56 -5.58 0.41
CA ARG A 41 -7.35 -4.34 1.15
C ARG A 41 -5.97 -3.75 0.89
N ILE A 42 -5.94 -2.42 0.82
CA ILE A 42 -4.74 -1.60 0.70
C ILE A 42 -4.56 -0.86 2.02
N TYR A 43 -3.55 -1.23 2.80
CA TYR A 43 -3.27 -0.60 4.08
C TYR A 43 -2.22 0.48 3.97
N ILE A 44 -2.51 1.63 4.53
CA ILE A 44 -1.63 2.80 4.59
C ILE A 44 -0.89 2.81 5.92
N SER A 45 0.44 2.86 5.87
CA SER A 45 1.27 3.06 7.07
C SER A 45 0.95 4.38 7.76
N GLN A 46 0.88 4.36 9.08
CA GLN A 46 0.68 5.55 9.91
C GLN A 46 1.99 6.25 10.32
N THR A 47 3.12 5.81 9.78
CA THR A 47 4.41 6.40 10.12
C THR A 47 4.51 7.84 9.63
N VAL A 48 4.88 8.72 10.55
CA VAL A 48 5.26 10.12 10.29
C VAL A 48 6.62 10.35 10.92
N ASP A 49 7.51 11.08 10.25
CA ASP A 49 8.81 11.44 10.80
C ASP A 49 9.23 12.85 10.40
N SER A 50 10.09 13.44 11.20
CA SER A 50 10.66 14.77 10.96
C SER A 50 11.84 14.78 9.96
N LYS A 51 12.29 13.59 9.52
CA LYS A 51 13.43 13.44 8.62
C LYS A 51 13.08 13.58 7.13
N GLY A 52 11.81 13.85 6.82
CA GLY A 52 11.34 14.04 5.45
C GLY A 52 11.10 12.74 4.65
N ASN A 53 11.24 11.57 5.28
CA ASN A 53 10.92 10.30 4.64
C ASN A 53 9.43 9.97 4.69
N ASN A 54 8.73 10.46 5.71
CA ASN A 54 7.30 10.30 5.91
C ASN A 54 6.65 11.64 6.30
N PRO A 55 6.63 12.63 5.38
CA PRO A 55 6.21 14.00 5.69
C PRO A 55 4.69 14.17 5.83
N LEU A 56 3.90 13.24 5.28
CA LEU A 56 2.45 13.35 5.29
C LEU A 56 1.85 12.68 6.52
N ASP A 57 0.96 13.37 7.22
CA ASP A 57 0.16 12.79 8.28
C ASP A 57 -0.83 11.74 7.74
N PRO A 58 -1.31 10.81 8.59
CA PRO A 58 -2.14 9.70 8.14
C PRO A 58 -3.45 10.13 7.45
N LYS A 59 -4.10 11.20 7.93
CA LYS A 59 -5.35 11.70 7.37
C LYS A 59 -5.15 12.29 5.97
N THR A 60 -4.14 13.13 5.81
CA THR A 60 -3.76 13.72 4.53
C THR A 60 -3.41 12.62 3.53
N LYS A 61 -2.63 11.65 3.95
CA LYS A 61 -2.22 10.51 3.15
C LYS A 61 -3.41 9.67 2.68
N PHE A 62 -4.35 9.38 3.59
CA PHE A 62 -5.58 8.68 3.25
C PHE A 62 -6.39 9.44 2.19
N ASN A 63 -6.57 10.74 2.36
CA ASN A 63 -7.29 11.58 1.41
C ASN A 63 -6.62 11.58 0.02
N PHE A 64 -5.30 11.64 -0.03
CA PHE A 64 -4.56 11.56 -1.29
C PHE A 64 -4.71 10.19 -1.95
N MET A 65 -4.67 9.11 -1.18
CA MET A 65 -4.87 7.76 -1.70
C MET A 65 -6.25 7.58 -2.31
N VAL A 66 -7.30 8.01 -1.63
CA VAL A 66 -8.67 7.91 -2.12
C VAL A 66 -8.89 8.76 -3.39
N LYS A 67 -8.27 9.93 -3.46
CA LYS A 67 -8.33 10.79 -4.66
C LYS A 67 -7.49 10.25 -5.81
N ALA A 68 -6.34 9.68 -5.52
CA ALA A 68 -5.45 9.11 -6.52
C ALA A 68 -6.02 7.83 -7.16
N PHE A 69 -6.73 7.05 -6.37
CA PHE A 69 -7.22 5.71 -6.75
C PHE A 69 -8.70 5.56 -6.39
N PRO A 70 -9.60 6.32 -7.03
CA PRO A 70 -11.02 6.30 -6.69
C PRO A 70 -11.68 4.94 -6.92
N GLU A 71 -11.15 4.13 -7.84
CA GLU A 71 -11.60 2.76 -8.12
C GLU A 71 -11.34 1.78 -6.96
N HIS A 72 -10.45 2.15 -6.05
CA HIS A 72 -10.12 1.35 -4.85
C HIS A 72 -10.65 1.95 -3.55
N ARG A 73 -11.48 2.98 -3.62
CA ARG A 73 -11.92 3.77 -2.45
C ARG A 73 -12.41 2.93 -1.28
N GLY A 74 -13.24 1.92 -1.54
CA GLY A 74 -13.77 1.01 -0.51
C GLY A 74 -12.77 -0.02 0.02
N HIS A 75 -11.58 -0.07 -0.56
CA HIS A 75 -10.53 -1.05 -0.24
C HIS A 75 -9.29 -0.41 0.38
N ILE A 76 -9.28 0.92 0.55
CA ILE A 76 -8.18 1.67 1.17
C ILE A 76 -8.48 1.86 2.64
N PHE A 77 -7.54 1.45 3.50
CA PHE A 77 -7.66 1.52 4.95
C PHE A 77 -6.47 2.25 5.55
N SER A 78 -6.74 3.17 6.46
CA SER A 78 -5.72 3.66 7.38
C SER A 78 -5.38 2.51 8.31
N GLY A 79 -4.25 1.88 8.07
CA GLY A 79 -3.87 0.66 8.75
C GLY A 79 -3.32 0.88 10.16
N PRO A 80 -3.11 -0.21 10.89
CA PRO A 80 -2.24 -0.23 12.06
C PRO A 80 -0.80 0.19 11.72
N ARG A 81 0.00 0.37 12.74
CA ARG A 81 1.40 0.82 12.55
C ARG A 81 2.29 -0.26 11.96
N GLN A 82 2.00 -1.52 12.23
CA GLN A 82 2.86 -2.64 11.87
C GLN A 82 2.12 -3.75 11.13
N PRO A 83 2.80 -4.51 10.26
CA PRO A 83 2.20 -5.63 9.54
C PRO A 83 1.60 -6.72 10.43
N VAL A 84 2.18 -6.99 11.60
CA VAL A 84 1.62 -7.94 12.58
C VAL A 84 0.22 -7.53 13.02
N GLU A 85 0.02 -6.26 13.30
CA GLU A 85 -1.28 -5.72 13.72
C GLU A 85 -2.32 -5.79 12.59
N ILE A 86 -1.88 -5.68 11.32
CA ILE A 86 -2.75 -5.89 10.16
C ILE A 86 -3.28 -7.32 10.14
N LEU A 87 -2.40 -8.30 10.34
CA LEU A 87 -2.82 -9.70 10.36
C LEU A 87 -3.74 -10.01 11.54
N GLN A 88 -3.50 -9.44 12.70
CA GLN A 88 -4.41 -9.55 13.85
C GLN A 88 -5.79 -8.98 13.53
N GLN A 89 -5.85 -7.84 12.88
CA GLN A 89 -7.12 -7.23 12.46
C GLN A 89 -7.84 -8.10 11.43
N LEU A 90 -7.13 -8.63 10.44
CA LEU A 90 -7.73 -9.50 9.42
C LEU A 90 -8.28 -10.80 10.03
N MET A 91 -7.59 -11.37 11.02
CA MET A 91 -8.09 -12.53 11.76
C MET A 91 -9.37 -12.17 12.52
N THR A 92 -9.41 -11.03 13.18
CA THR A 92 -10.60 -10.54 13.91
C THR A 92 -11.79 -10.31 12.95
N ASP A 93 -11.50 -9.88 11.71
CA ASP A 93 -12.50 -9.69 10.66
C ASP A 93 -12.99 -11.02 10.02
N GLY A 94 -12.45 -12.15 10.47
CA GLY A 94 -12.91 -13.49 10.09
C GLY A 94 -12.21 -14.11 8.88
N TYR A 95 -11.07 -13.56 8.45
CA TYR A 95 -10.25 -14.19 7.42
C TYR A 95 -9.38 -15.29 8.02
N ASP A 96 -9.20 -16.38 7.29
CA ASP A 96 -8.34 -17.50 7.67
C ASP A 96 -7.23 -17.80 6.64
N GLU A 97 -7.27 -17.15 5.48
CA GLU A 97 -6.18 -17.14 4.51
C GLU A 97 -5.80 -15.69 4.14
N VAL A 98 -4.52 -15.40 4.14
CA VAL A 98 -3.97 -14.09 3.75
C VAL A 98 -2.90 -14.26 2.68
N ILE A 99 -3.05 -13.52 1.60
CA ILE A 99 -2.03 -13.35 0.59
C ILE A 99 -1.57 -11.89 0.63
N MET A 100 -0.33 -11.66 1.04
CA MET A 100 0.25 -10.32 1.13
C MET A 100 1.15 -10.06 -0.07
N LEU A 101 0.76 -9.09 -0.89
CA LEU A 101 1.56 -8.64 -2.02
C LEU A 101 2.46 -7.49 -1.58
N VAL A 102 3.76 -7.66 -1.78
CA VAL A 102 4.77 -6.64 -1.45
C VAL A 102 5.76 -6.49 -2.59
N GLY A 103 6.48 -5.39 -2.64
CA GLY A 103 7.56 -5.26 -3.61
C GLY A 103 8.58 -6.40 -3.47
N SER A 104 9.21 -6.81 -4.57
CA SER A 104 10.16 -7.93 -4.58
C SER A 104 11.29 -7.77 -3.56
N ASP A 105 11.75 -6.54 -3.35
CA ASP A 105 12.75 -6.15 -2.36
C ASP A 105 12.31 -6.36 -0.90
N ARG A 106 11.00 -6.52 -0.66
CA ARG A 106 10.40 -6.65 0.67
C ARG A 106 9.93 -8.05 1.03
N VAL A 107 9.84 -8.95 0.07
CA VAL A 107 9.36 -10.33 0.30
C VAL A 107 10.16 -10.99 1.42
N GLY A 108 11.50 -10.91 1.34
CA GLY A 108 12.37 -11.46 2.38
C GLY A 108 12.17 -10.82 3.76
N ALA A 109 12.04 -9.50 3.79
CA ALA A 109 11.83 -8.75 5.03
C ALA A 109 10.50 -9.06 5.72
N MET A 110 9.48 -9.50 4.96
CA MET A 110 8.15 -9.82 5.50
C MET A 110 8.01 -11.28 5.95
N GLN A 111 8.97 -12.16 5.66
CA GLN A 111 8.91 -13.57 6.05
C GLN A 111 8.83 -13.79 7.56
N PHE A 112 9.26 -12.81 8.36
CA PHE A 112 9.17 -12.88 9.82
C PHE A 112 7.72 -13.05 10.31
N LEU A 113 6.73 -12.64 9.52
CA LEU A 113 5.31 -12.76 9.87
C LEU A 113 4.90 -14.23 10.09
N HIS A 114 5.52 -15.18 9.41
CA HIS A 114 5.25 -16.60 9.63
C HIS A 114 5.55 -17.07 11.06
N LYS A 115 6.51 -16.43 11.74
CA LYS A 115 6.89 -16.77 13.11
C LYS A 115 5.80 -16.48 14.14
N TYR A 116 4.94 -15.51 13.81
CA TYR A 116 3.84 -15.10 14.69
C TYR A 116 2.54 -15.87 14.43
N ASN A 117 2.51 -16.71 13.39
CA ASN A 117 1.35 -17.56 13.11
C ASN A 117 1.27 -18.69 14.15
N GLY A 118 0.19 -18.71 14.91
CA GLY A 118 -0.01 -19.60 16.05
C GLY A 118 0.21 -18.95 17.41
N THR A 119 0.76 -17.72 17.47
CA THR A 119 0.95 -16.93 18.70
C THR A 119 0.12 -15.64 18.69
N ASP A 120 0.45 -14.71 17.81
CA ASP A 120 -0.21 -13.39 17.73
C ASP A 120 -1.47 -13.39 16.86
N PHE A 121 -1.51 -14.29 15.89
CA PHE A 121 -2.66 -14.56 15.03
C PHE A 121 -2.64 -16.04 14.61
N LYS A 122 -3.73 -16.50 14.02
CA LYS A 122 -3.84 -17.88 13.55
C LYS A 122 -4.54 -17.90 12.20
N PHE A 123 -3.78 -18.11 11.14
CA PHE A 123 -4.25 -18.31 9.78
C PHE A 123 -3.97 -19.74 9.34
N ARG A 124 -4.87 -20.30 8.56
CA ARG A 124 -4.67 -21.58 7.89
C ARG A 124 -3.55 -21.48 6.85
N LYS A 125 -3.45 -20.31 6.20
CA LYS A 125 -2.44 -20.04 5.18
C LYS A 125 -2.04 -18.56 5.19
N ILE A 126 -0.74 -18.30 5.14
CA ILE A 126 -0.16 -16.98 4.90
C ILE A 126 0.82 -17.12 3.74
N ASP A 127 0.58 -16.40 2.66
CA ASP A 127 1.51 -16.26 1.54
C ASP A 127 2.01 -14.83 1.45
N ILE A 128 3.31 -14.67 1.29
CA ILE A 128 3.94 -13.37 1.02
C ILE A 128 4.55 -13.48 -0.36
N VAL A 129 3.98 -12.73 -1.30
CA VAL A 129 4.32 -12.83 -2.71
C VAL A 129 4.75 -11.48 -3.28
N SER A 130 5.58 -11.53 -4.31
CA SER A 130 6.01 -10.32 -5.01
C SER A 130 4.87 -9.76 -5.86
N SER A 131 4.63 -8.45 -5.73
CA SER A 131 3.75 -7.70 -6.64
C SER A 131 4.43 -7.31 -7.96
N GLY A 132 5.64 -7.81 -8.20
CA GLY A 132 6.52 -7.44 -9.30
C GLY A 132 7.74 -6.64 -8.83
N SER A 133 8.78 -6.58 -9.67
CA SER A 133 9.93 -5.75 -9.36
C SER A 133 9.52 -4.28 -9.43
N ARG A 134 9.79 -3.56 -8.37
CA ARG A 134 10.07 -2.14 -8.54
C ARG A 134 11.41 -2.13 -9.25
N ASP A 135 11.43 -1.76 -10.52
CA ASP A 135 12.70 -1.54 -11.20
C ASP A 135 13.42 -0.38 -10.50
N ALA A 136 14.11 -0.76 -9.43
CA ALA A 136 14.95 0.16 -8.68
C ALA A 136 16.20 0.56 -9.48
N ASP A 137 16.52 -0.17 -10.53
CA ASP A 137 17.87 -0.16 -11.09
C ASP A 137 17.99 0.00 -12.61
N GLY A 138 17.07 0.62 -13.30
CA GLY A 138 17.44 0.71 -14.71
C GLY A 138 16.62 1.64 -15.60
N ASP A 139 15.43 1.93 -15.24
CA ASP A 139 14.63 2.81 -16.08
C ASP A 139 14.64 4.24 -15.51
N THR A 140 15.12 5.18 -16.31
CA THR A 140 15.06 6.62 -16.04
C THR A 140 13.63 7.11 -15.76
N PHE A 141 12.64 6.27 -16.00
CA PHE A 141 11.22 6.53 -15.81
C PHE A 141 10.62 5.89 -14.55
N ALA A 142 11.37 5.05 -13.83
CA ALA A 142 10.85 4.42 -12.60
C ALA A 142 10.50 5.47 -11.55
N VAL A 143 9.23 5.53 -11.20
CA VAL A 143 8.69 6.49 -10.24
C VAL A 143 8.72 5.90 -8.84
N SER A 144 9.50 6.50 -7.95
CA SER A 144 9.55 6.09 -6.55
C SER A 144 9.11 7.24 -5.63
N GLY A 145 8.56 6.91 -4.47
CA GLY A 145 8.22 7.90 -3.45
C GLY A 145 9.43 8.76 -3.06
N THR A 146 10.64 8.21 -3.04
CA THR A 146 11.87 8.93 -2.76
C THR A 146 12.17 9.99 -3.83
N LYS A 147 12.06 9.64 -5.11
CA LYS A 147 12.21 10.59 -6.22
C LYS A 147 11.18 11.70 -6.14
N MET A 148 9.93 11.37 -5.81
CA MET A 148 8.86 12.36 -5.71
C MET A 148 9.06 13.31 -4.53
N ARG A 149 9.46 12.82 -3.37
CA ARG A 149 9.81 13.69 -2.23
C ARG A 149 10.98 14.61 -2.56
N ARG A 150 12.01 14.09 -3.21
CA ARG A 150 13.15 14.90 -3.65
C ARG A 150 12.73 15.99 -4.64
N ALA A 151 11.90 15.70 -5.62
CA ALA A 151 11.36 16.68 -6.54
C ALA A 151 10.52 17.75 -5.82
N ALA A 152 9.69 17.35 -4.86
CA ALA A 152 8.91 18.30 -4.05
C ALA A 152 9.80 19.20 -3.21
N PHE A 153 10.81 18.68 -2.52
CA PHE A 153 11.72 19.48 -1.71
C PHE A 153 12.61 20.43 -2.52
N SER A 154 12.93 20.07 -3.76
CA SER A 154 13.70 20.94 -4.67
C SER A 154 12.81 21.86 -5.52
N SER A 155 11.50 21.87 -5.29
CA SER A 155 10.51 22.63 -6.08
C SER A 155 10.49 22.29 -7.57
N ASP A 156 10.92 21.08 -7.94
CA ASP A 156 10.86 20.57 -9.30
C ASP A 156 9.47 20.00 -9.59
N PHE A 157 8.52 20.90 -9.83
CA PHE A 157 7.12 20.54 -10.10
C PHE A 157 6.95 19.74 -11.38
N THR A 158 7.82 19.93 -12.37
CA THR A 158 7.75 19.17 -13.62
C THR A 158 8.06 17.69 -13.39
N ALA A 159 9.12 17.38 -12.65
CA ALA A 159 9.46 16.02 -12.28
C ALA A 159 8.41 15.42 -11.34
N PHE A 160 7.91 16.19 -10.40
CA PHE A 160 6.86 15.74 -9.46
C PHE A 160 5.58 15.35 -10.17
N ARG A 161 5.09 16.18 -11.09
CA ARG A 161 3.85 15.93 -11.86
C ARG A 161 3.90 14.65 -12.69
N LYS A 162 5.06 14.29 -13.21
CA LYS A 162 5.24 13.07 -14.00
C LYS A 162 5.04 11.78 -13.20
N GLY A 163 5.26 11.85 -11.89
CA GLY A 163 5.27 10.67 -11.03
C GLY A 163 4.05 10.50 -10.15
N ILE A 164 3.16 11.48 -10.07
CA ILE A 164 1.93 11.41 -9.29
C ILE A 164 0.71 11.17 -10.19
N PRO A 165 -0.34 10.52 -9.67
CA PRO A 165 -1.60 10.38 -10.40
C PRO A 165 -2.18 11.74 -10.80
N LEU A 166 -2.74 11.82 -12.01
CA LEU A 166 -3.30 13.07 -12.56
C LEU A 166 -4.35 13.71 -11.64
N SER A 167 -5.13 12.90 -10.94
CA SER A 167 -6.13 13.35 -9.97
C SER A 167 -5.56 14.12 -8.77
N LEU A 168 -4.25 14.04 -8.51
CA LEU A 168 -3.56 14.77 -7.45
C LEU A 168 -2.92 16.06 -7.92
N ILE A 169 -2.78 16.30 -9.22
CA ILE A 169 -2.09 17.49 -9.77
C ILE A 169 -2.79 18.78 -9.34
N HIS A 170 -4.12 18.79 -9.28
CA HIS A 170 -4.89 19.96 -8.88
C HIS A 170 -4.85 20.29 -7.37
N ILE A 171 -4.32 19.39 -6.55
CA ILE A 171 -4.19 19.59 -5.11
C ILE A 171 -2.91 20.37 -4.76
N SER A 172 -1.91 20.32 -5.62
CA SER A 172 -0.61 20.95 -5.43
C SER A 172 -0.53 22.39 -5.96
N GLU A 173 -1.57 22.88 -6.63
CA GLU A 173 -1.63 24.29 -6.99
C GLU A 173 -2.12 25.11 -5.80
N PRO A 174 -1.31 26.06 -5.30
CA PRO A 174 -1.84 27.03 -4.35
C PRO A 174 -3.00 27.74 -5.01
N THR A 175 -4.17 27.73 -4.37
CA THR A 175 -5.28 28.62 -4.76
C THR A 175 -4.74 30.04 -4.80
N ARG A 176 -4.55 30.59 -6.00
CA ARG A 176 -4.28 32.01 -6.15
C ARG A 176 -5.48 32.75 -5.55
N PRO A 177 -5.27 33.64 -4.57
CA PRO A 177 -6.34 34.51 -4.16
C PRO A 177 -6.74 35.34 -5.39
N LEU A 178 -8.03 35.32 -5.66
CA LEU A 178 -8.62 36.19 -6.65
C LEU A 178 -8.40 37.64 -6.28
#